data_fc5b9bae55886d594222be6d6cc48642
#
_entry.id   fc5b9bae55886d594222be6d6cc48642
#
_cell.length_a   1.000
_cell.length_b   1.000
_cell.length_c   1.000
_cell.angle_alpha   90.00
_cell.angle_beta   90.00
_cell.angle_gamma   90.00
#
_symmetry.space_group_name_H-M   'P 1'
#
loop_
_entity.id
_entity.type
_entity.pdbx_description
1 polymer ?
#
loop_
_entity_poly.entity_id
_entity_poly.type
_entity_poly.pdbx_seq_one_letter_code
_entity_poly.pdbx_strand_id
1 'polypeptide(L)'
;MKLLLDVSPLVALLWKTHLHHERAVAWRKHKTIVLCPITELGFIRVCTGPAYNLAMNDARKLLSDFIHDEKPEFIPADTRALDGMPAPSSSKSTDWYLANLAGAHGMKLATFDGGLSHPAAEQIP
;
A
#
# COMPACT_ATOMS: atom_id res chain seq x y z
N MET A 1 0.91 1.55 -16.48
CA MET A 1 -0.08 0.90 -15.62
C MET A 1 -0.07 1.53 -14.24
N LYS A 2 -1.24 1.81 -13.70
CA LYS A 2 -1.39 2.37 -12.36
C LYS A 2 -1.62 1.27 -11.34
N LEU A 3 -0.91 1.34 -10.23
CA LEU A 3 -0.96 0.34 -9.17
C LEU A 3 -1.16 1.02 -7.82
N LEU A 4 -2.26 0.66 -7.15
CA LEU A 4 -2.48 1.08 -5.77
C LEU A 4 -1.51 0.29 -4.88
N LEU A 5 -0.79 0.97 -4.00
CA LEU A 5 0.13 0.29 -3.10
C LEU A 5 -0.60 -0.27 -1.88
N ASP A 6 -0.34 -1.52 -1.57
CA ASP A 6 -0.59 -2.07 -0.25
C ASP A 6 0.37 -1.43 0.77
N VAL A 7 0.10 -1.60 2.04
CA VAL A 7 0.91 -0.99 3.12
C VAL A 7 2.35 -1.50 3.09
N SER A 8 2.55 -2.80 2.97
CA SER A 8 3.90 -3.40 2.96
C SER A 8 4.81 -2.86 1.87
N PRO A 9 4.39 -2.76 0.60
CA PRO A 9 5.22 -2.15 -0.42
C PRO A 9 5.57 -0.69 -0.14
N LEU A 10 4.64 0.07 0.44
CA LEU A 10 4.93 1.46 0.79
C LEU A 10 5.99 1.54 1.89
N VAL A 11 5.88 0.71 2.93
CA VAL A 11 6.91 0.64 3.97
C VAL A 11 8.26 0.25 3.37
N ALA A 12 8.29 -0.75 2.50
CA ALA A 12 9.52 -1.20 1.87
C ALA A 12 10.18 -0.11 1.01
N LEU A 13 9.40 0.71 0.32
CA LEU A 13 9.93 1.83 -0.47
C LEU A 13 10.58 2.90 0.39
N LEU A 14 9.97 3.22 1.52
CA LEU A 14 10.40 4.34 2.37
C LEU A 14 11.43 3.93 3.43
N TRP A 15 11.45 2.68 3.84
CA TRP A 15 12.34 2.18 4.89
C TRP A 15 13.56 1.50 4.28
N LYS A 16 14.70 2.20 4.25
CA LYS A 16 15.90 1.77 3.53
C LYS A 16 16.49 0.44 4.01
N THR A 17 16.27 0.09 5.27
CA THR A 17 16.75 -1.18 5.84
C THR A 17 15.73 -2.31 5.79
N HIS A 18 14.57 -2.07 5.16
CA HIS A 18 13.56 -3.11 5.00
C HIS A 18 14.10 -4.24 4.12
N LEU A 19 13.77 -5.47 4.48
CA LEU A 19 14.21 -6.67 3.75
C LEU A 19 13.96 -6.60 2.25
N HIS A 20 12.83 -6.00 1.85
CA HIS A 20 12.41 -5.90 0.46
C HIS A 20 12.62 -4.51 -0.16
N HIS A 21 13.43 -3.65 0.47
CA HIS A 21 13.61 -2.28 -0.01
C HIS A 21 14.14 -2.24 -1.46
N GLU A 22 15.25 -2.93 -1.72
CA GLU A 22 15.85 -2.92 -3.06
C GLU A 22 14.92 -3.48 -4.12
N ARG A 23 14.22 -4.54 -3.78
CA ARG A 23 13.23 -5.19 -4.63
C ARG A 23 12.07 -4.23 -4.97
N ALA A 24 11.56 -3.52 -3.97
CA ALA A 24 10.49 -2.54 -4.16
C ALA A 24 10.95 -1.37 -5.02
N VAL A 25 12.15 -0.85 -4.78
CA VAL A 25 12.73 0.27 -5.55
C VAL A 25 12.93 -0.13 -7.01
N ALA A 26 13.45 -1.33 -7.26
CA ALA A 26 13.64 -1.82 -8.63
C ALA A 26 12.31 -1.98 -9.36
N TRP A 27 11.33 -2.57 -8.68
CA TRP A 27 10.00 -2.81 -9.24
C TRP A 27 9.29 -1.51 -9.64
N ARG A 28 9.38 -0.49 -8.79
CA ARG A 28 8.59 0.72 -9.01
C ARG A 28 9.07 1.61 -10.16
N LYS A 29 10.29 1.41 -10.69
CA LYS A 29 10.95 2.33 -11.63
C LYS A 29 10.09 2.72 -12.84
N HIS A 30 9.30 1.80 -13.35
CA HIS A 30 8.48 2.03 -14.54
C HIS A 30 6.98 1.92 -14.25
N LYS A 31 6.59 2.12 -12.99
CA LYS A 31 5.20 2.00 -12.55
C LYS A 31 4.69 3.36 -12.10
N THR A 32 3.41 3.61 -12.36
CA THR A 32 2.71 4.73 -11.76
C THR A 32 2.08 4.23 -10.47
N ILE A 33 2.60 4.70 -9.34
CA ILE A 33 2.09 4.30 -8.04
C ILE A 33 0.99 5.23 -7.57
N VAL A 34 0.03 4.65 -6.86
CA VAL A 34 -1.16 5.34 -6.35
C VAL A 34 -1.26 5.07 -4.87
N LEU A 35 -1.60 6.09 -4.10
CA LEU A 35 -1.88 5.98 -2.67
C LEU A 35 -3.37 6.25 -2.42
N CYS A 36 -3.86 5.76 -1.30
CA CYS A 36 -5.19 6.09 -0.77
C CYS A 36 -5.09 6.29 0.75
N PRO A 37 -6.12 6.85 1.39
CA PRO A 37 -6.08 7.10 2.83
C PRO A 37 -5.76 5.86 3.67
N ILE A 38 -6.24 4.69 3.26
CA ILE A 38 -6.03 3.45 4.02
C ILE A 38 -4.56 3.03 3.97
N THR A 39 -3.93 3.11 2.80
CA THR A 39 -2.49 2.81 2.67
C THR A 39 -1.65 3.77 3.48
N GLU A 40 -1.98 5.06 3.43
CA GLU A 40 -1.26 6.09 4.19
C GLU A 40 -1.39 5.88 5.70
N LEU A 41 -2.61 5.62 6.16
CA LEU A 41 -2.87 5.35 7.58
C LEU A 41 -2.15 4.08 8.03
N GLY A 42 -2.19 3.04 7.21
CA GLY A 42 -1.48 1.79 7.49
C GLY A 42 0.03 1.97 7.60
N PHE A 43 0.61 2.79 6.72
CA PHE A 43 2.03 3.14 6.79
C PHE A 43 2.37 3.79 8.14
N ILE A 44 1.59 4.79 8.55
CA ILE A 44 1.82 5.49 9.82
C ILE A 44 1.70 4.52 11.00
N ARG A 45 0.68 3.65 11.00
CA ARG A 45 0.48 2.66 12.07
C ARG A 45 1.66 1.70 12.18
N VAL A 46 2.14 1.18 11.06
CA VAL A 46 3.26 0.23 11.06
C VAL A 46 4.54 0.91 11.53
N CYS A 47 4.85 2.09 11.00
CA CYS A 47 6.09 2.79 11.33
C CYS A 47 6.14 3.30 12.77
N THR A 48 5.00 3.62 13.37
CA THR A 48 4.92 4.03 14.77
C THR A 48 4.67 2.85 15.73
N GLY A 49 4.47 1.66 15.19
CA GLY A 49 4.29 0.44 15.96
C GLY A 49 5.60 -0.12 16.48
N PRO A 50 5.53 -1.27 17.22
CA PRO A 50 6.71 -1.79 17.95
C PRO A 50 7.87 -2.23 17.05
N ALA A 51 7.61 -2.61 15.80
CA ALA A 51 8.68 -3.08 14.91
C ALA A 51 9.63 -1.96 14.47
N TYR A 52 9.12 -0.75 14.25
CA TYR A 52 9.90 0.40 13.78
C TYR A 52 10.06 1.49 14.82
N ASN A 53 9.07 1.65 15.66
CA ASN A 53 9.09 2.52 16.84
C ASN A 53 9.42 4.00 16.55
N LEU A 54 8.98 4.50 15.38
CA LEU A 54 9.15 5.92 15.06
C LEU A 54 8.19 6.78 15.88
N ALA A 55 8.61 8.01 16.15
CA ALA A 55 7.68 9.02 16.65
C ALA A 55 6.65 9.37 15.56
N MET A 56 5.45 9.74 15.98
CA MET A 56 4.35 10.05 15.05
C MET A 56 4.77 11.13 14.03
N ASN A 57 5.42 12.20 14.50
CA ASN A 57 5.85 13.28 13.60
C ASN A 57 6.90 12.81 12.59
N ASP A 58 7.77 11.88 12.96
CA ASP A 58 8.79 11.35 12.06
C ASP A 58 8.17 10.46 10.97
N ALA A 59 7.20 9.63 11.33
CA ALA A 59 6.47 8.81 10.36
C ALA A 59 5.70 9.68 9.37
N ARG A 60 5.04 10.72 9.86
CA ARG A 60 4.31 11.68 9.02
C ARG A 60 5.26 12.43 8.08
N LYS A 61 6.44 12.81 8.57
CA LYS A 61 7.44 13.51 7.75
C LYS A 61 7.97 12.60 6.63
N LEU A 62 8.29 11.34 6.94
CA LEU A 62 8.71 10.38 5.93
C LEU A 62 7.70 10.28 4.78
N LEU A 63 6.44 10.12 5.13
CA LEU A 63 5.38 10.00 4.14
C LEU A 63 5.20 11.29 3.36
N SER A 64 5.21 12.43 4.03
CA SER A 64 5.07 13.75 3.42
C SER A 64 6.21 14.01 2.42
N ASP A 65 7.44 13.72 2.80
CA ASP A 65 8.62 13.90 1.92
C ASP A 65 8.50 12.99 0.69
N PHE A 66 8.08 11.75 0.87
CA PHE A 66 7.87 10.83 -0.24
C PHE A 66 6.82 11.37 -1.22
N ILE A 67 5.68 11.84 -0.70
CA ILE A 67 4.60 12.39 -1.53
C ILE A 67 5.10 13.62 -2.29
N HIS A 68 5.86 14.49 -1.64
CA HIS A 68 6.40 15.70 -2.26
C HIS A 68 7.42 15.36 -3.37
N ASP A 69 8.31 14.40 -3.11
CA ASP A 69 9.41 14.09 -4.02
C ASP A 69 8.98 13.21 -5.20
N GLU A 70 8.13 12.21 -4.93
CA GLU A 70 7.76 11.21 -5.93
C GLU A 70 6.42 11.49 -6.59
N LYS A 71 5.61 12.34 -6.01
CA LYS A 71 4.30 12.78 -6.53
C LYS A 71 3.43 11.60 -6.98
N PRO A 72 3.19 10.61 -6.12
CA PRO A 72 2.28 9.52 -6.46
C PRO A 72 0.88 10.07 -6.70
N GLU A 73 0.08 9.37 -7.50
CA GLU A 73 -1.33 9.71 -7.65
C GLU A 73 -2.06 9.34 -6.37
N PHE A 74 -3.21 9.95 -6.16
CA PHE A 74 -4.03 9.71 -4.97
C PHE A 74 -5.46 9.41 -5.38
N ILE A 75 -6.07 8.38 -4.78
CA ILE A 75 -7.50 8.11 -4.93
C ILE A 75 -8.17 8.11 -3.55
N PRO A 76 -9.43 8.57 -3.46
CA PRO A 76 -10.17 8.49 -2.21
C PRO A 76 -10.55 7.03 -1.90
N ALA A 77 -10.82 6.76 -0.63
CA ALA A 77 -11.36 5.47 -0.20
C ALA A 77 -12.90 5.49 -0.34
N ASP A 78 -13.37 5.55 -1.56
CA ASP A 78 -14.78 5.74 -1.89
C ASP A 78 -15.57 4.46 -2.15
N THR A 79 -14.93 3.31 -1.95
CA THR A 79 -15.59 2.00 -1.98
C THR A 79 -16.08 1.66 -0.57
N ARG A 80 -17.31 1.16 -0.45
CA ARG A 80 -17.84 0.76 0.84
C ARG A 80 -17.26 -0.61 1.25
N ALA A 81 -17.23 -0.87 2.55
CA ALA A 81 -16.77 -2.16 3.07
C ALA A 81 -17.62 -3.34 2.60
N LEU A 82 -18.86 -3.08 2.20
CA LEU A 82 -19.79 -4.10 1.69
C LEU A 82 -19.71 -4.30 0.19
N ASP A 83 -18.98 -3.45 -0.52
CA ASP A 83 -18.82 -3.55 -1.96
C ASP A 83 -17.73 -4.56 -2.33
N GLY A 84 -17.85 -5.13 -3.53
CA GLY A 84 -16.84 -6.06 -4.04
C GLY A 84 -16.88 -7.42 -3.37
N MET A 85 -15.74 -8.10 -3.37
CA MET A 85 -15.62 -9.46 -2.87
C MET A 85 -15.37 -9.46 -1.37
N PRO A 86 -16.08 -10.32 -0.60
CA PRO A 86 -15.83 -10.41 0.84
C PRO A 86 -14.47 -11.05 1.14
N ALA A 87 -13.81 -10.56 2.18
CA ALA A 87 -12.57 -11.16 2.66
C ALA A 87 -12.84 -12.56 3.25
N PRO A 88 -11.90 -13.51 3.10
CA PRO A 88 -12.07 -14.85 3.64
C PRO A 88 -11.97 -14.90 5.17
N SER A 89 -11.38 -13.90 5.81
CA SER A 89 -11.22 -13.86 7.26
C SER A 89 -10.99 -12.41 7.73
N SER A 90 -11.13 -12.22 9.03
CA SER A 90 -10.92 -10.91 9.67
C SER A 90 -9.52 -10.34 9.39
N SER A 91 -8.49 -11.17 9.48
CA SER A 91 -7.10 -10.73 9.26
C SER A 91 -6.82 -10.29 7.83
N LYS A 92 -7.66 -10.64 6.87
CA LYS A 92 -7.53 -10.28 5.45
C LYS A 92 -8.43 -9.10 5.05
N SER A 93 -9.17 -8.52 5.97
CA SER A 93 -10.18 -7.49 5.67
C SER A 93 -9.59 -6.28 4.97
N THR A 94 -8.48 -5.74 5.46
CA THR A 94 -7.87 -4.54 4.89
C THR A 94 -7.30 -4.82 3.49
N ASP A 95 -6.62 -5.94 3.32
CA ASP A 95 -6.03 -6.31 2.03
C ASP A 95 -7.10 -6.47 0.95
N TRP A 96 -8.20 -7.14 1.30
CA TRP A 96 -9.32 -7.35 0.37
C TRP A 96 -10.05 -6.04 0.08
N TYR A 97 -10.19 -5.17 1.09
CA TYR A 97 -10.77 -3.84 0.86
C TYR A 97 -9.92 -3.06 -0.16
N LEU A 98 -8.61 -3.04 0.02
CA LEU A 98 -7.71 -2.33 -0.89
C LEU A 98 -7.76 -2.91 -2.31
N ALA A 99 -7.83 -4.23 -2.45
CA ALA A 99 -7.97 -4.87 -3.76
C ALA A 99 -9.32 -4.54 -4.42
N ASN A 100 -10.39 -4.53 -3.65
CA ASN A 100 -11.71 -4.10 -4.13
C ASN A 100 -11.69 -2.64 -4.59
N LEU A 101 -11.06 -1.76 -3.80
CA LEU A 101 -10.92 -0.34 -4.13
C LEU A 101 -10.13 -0.16 -5.43
N ALA A 102 -8.99 -0.85 -5.56
CA ALA A 102 -8.18 -0.80 -6.77
C ALA A 102 -9.00 -1.23 -7.99
N GLY A 103 -9.70 -2.37 -7.90
CA GLY A 103 -10.54 -2.87 -8.97
C GLY A 103 -11.65 -1.91 -9.37
N ALA A 104 -12.28 -1.25 -8.41
CA ALA A 104 -13.32 -0.26 -8.66
C ALA A 104 -12.79 0.97 -9.42
N HIS A 105 -11.50 1.28 -9.27
CA HIS A 105 -10.83 2.37 -9.98
C HIS A 105 -10.10 1.91 -11.24
N GLY A 106 -10.33 0.66 -11.69
CA GLY A 106 -9.75 0.15 -12.93
C GLY A 106 -8.24 -0.13 -12.86
N MET A 107 -7.72 -0.35 -11.66
CA MET A 107 -6.30 -0.65 -11.45
C MET A 107 -6.13 -1.91 -10.61
N LYS A 108 -4.89 -2.28 -10.34
CA LYS A 108 -4.56 -3.41 -9.46
C LYS A 108 -3.90 -2.94 -8.18
N LEU A 109 -4.00 -3.77 -7.15
CA LEU A 109 -3.29 -3.59 -5.89
C LEU A 109 -1.94 -4.28 -5.99
N ALA A 110 -0.86 -3.54 -5.78
CA ALA A 110 0.48 -4.10 -5.72
C ALA A 110 0.77 -4.54 -4.27
N THR A 111 1.11 -5.80 -4.10
CA THR A 111 1.33 -6.39 -2.78
C THR A 111 2.50 -7.37 -2.80
N PHE A 112 3.14 -7.59 -1.66
CA PHE A 112 4.11 -8.67 -1.48
C PHE A 112 3.44 -9.99 -1.09
N ASP A 113 2.17 -9.96 -0.71
CA ASP A 113 1.45 -11.14 -0.25
C ASP A 113 1.02 -12.02 -1.44
N GLY A 114 1.77 -13.09 -1.70
CA GLY A 114 1.44 -14.05 -2.74
C GLY A 114 0.20 -14.88 -2.44
N GLY A 115 -0.29 -14.87 -1.21
CA GLY A 115 -1.52 -15.56 -0.81
C GLY A 115 -2.78 -14.76 -1.02
N LEU A 116 -2.68 -13.53 -1.51
CA LEU A 116 -3.84 -12.68 -1.76
C LEU A 116 -4.48 -13.05 -3.10
N SER A 117 -5.43 -13.98 -3.07
CA SER A 117 -6.06 -14.53 -4.28
C SER A 117 -7.25 -13.70 -4.76
N HIS A 118 -7.05 -12.41 -4.88
CA HIS A 118 -8.06 -11.47 -5.41
C HIS A 118 -7.75 -11.15 -6.87
N PRO A 119 -8.76 -11.04 -7.76
CA PRO A 119 -8.53 -10.74 -9.17
C PRO A 119 -7.78 -9.43 -9.43
N ALA A 120 -7.94 -8.42 -8.56
CA ALA A 120 -7.27 -7.14 -8.70
C ALA A 120 -5.91 -7.08 -7.96
N ALA A 121 -5.45 -8.17 -7.36
CA ALA A 121 -4.14 -8.20 -6.71
C ALA A 121 -3.06 -8.59 -7.70
N GLU A 122 -1.93 -7.88 -7.62
CA GLU A 122 -0.73 -8.19 -8.40
C GLU A 122 0.44 -8.31 -7.44
N GLN A 123 1.05 -9.49 -7.41
CA GLN A 123 2.21 -9.71 -6.54
C GLN A 123 3.46 -9.04 -7.12
N ILE A 124 4.17 -8.33 -6.27
CA ILE A 124 5.48 -7.76 -6.61
C ILE A 124 6.50 -8.92 -6.65
N PRO A 125 7.21 -9.09 -7.78
CA PRO A 125 8.16 -10.20 -7.93
C PRO A 125 9.40 -10.10 -7.03
#